data_276c522a20c0fb3420241dbc70cdd431
#
_entry.id   276c522a20c0fb3420241dbc70cdd431
#
_cell.length_a   1.000
_cell.length_b   1.000
_cell.length_c   1.000
_cell.angle_alpha   90.00
_cell.angle_beta   90.00
_cell.angle_gamma   90.00
#
_symmetry.space_group_name_H-M   'P 1'
#
loop_
_entity.id
_entity.type
_entity.pdbx_description
1 polymer ?
#
loop_
_entity_poly.entity_id
_entity_poly.type
_entity_poly.pdbx_seq_one_letter_code
_entity_poly.pdbx_strand_id
1 'polypeptide(L)'
;MYYIDPHIHMVSRTTDDYEILARMGCVALSEPAFWAGFDRGSVESFRDYFRQLTDFEKNRAAQFGIQHFTWLCINAKEAENVELSRQVIEMIPEFLDLPGVLGIGEIGLNKNTRNESIVFMEHVDLAIQFDQQILIHTPHLEDKYQGTRMILDM
;
A
#
# COMPACT_ATOMS: atom_id res chain seq x y z
N MET A 1 22.25 10.87 13.52
CA MET A 1 21.66 11.37 12.24
C MET A 1 20.20 10.93 12.26
N TYR A 2 19.26 11.78 11.87
CA TYR A 2 17.86 11.41 11.72
C TYR A 2 17.56 11.11 10.27
N TYR A 3 16.61 10.17 10.00
CA TYR A 3 16.18 9.82 8.66
C TYR A 3 14.69 9.46 8.61
N ILE A 4 14.14 9.45 7.41
CA ILE A 4 12.81 8.96 7.08
C ILE A 4 12.99 7.71 6.20
N ASP A 5 12.27 6.64 6.49
CA ASP A 5 12.18 5.49 5.59
C ASP A 5 10.95 5.67 4.69
N PRO A 6 11.15 5.89 3.37
CA PRO A 6 10.04 6.19 2.47
C PRO A 6 9.24 4.96 2.03
N HIS A 7 9.72 3.74 2.30
CA HIS A 7 9.05 2.52 1.87
C HIS A 7 9.48 1.31 2.70
N ILE A 8 8.66 0.92 3.65
CA ILE A 8 8.89 -0.22 4.54
C ILE A 8 7.58 -0.95 4.84
N HIS A 9 7.61 -2.25 5.15
CA HIS A 9 6.43 -3.03 5.51
C HIS A 9 6.54 -3.52 6.95
N MET A 10 5.98 -2.75 7.88
CA MET A 10 6.04 -3.01 9.32
C MET A 10 5.02 -4.05 9.81
N VAL A 11 3.91 -4.24 9.09
CA VAL A 11 2.92 -5.29 9.41
C VAL A 11 3.49 -6.70 9.37
N SER A 12 4.58 -6.92 8.64
CA SER A 12 5.30 -8.20 8.56
C SER A 12 6.49 -8.30 9.53
N ARG A 13 6.67 -7.30 10.41
CA ARG A 13 7.81 -7.20 11.34
C ARG A 13 7.35 -7.27 12.79
N THR A 14 8.30 -7.61 13.68
CA THR A 14 8.05 -7.58 15.11
C THR A 14 8.14 -6.16 15.67
N THR A 15 7.64 -5.97 16.90
CA THR A 15 7.73 -4.67 17.58
C THR A 15 9.18 -4.27 17.87
N ASP A 16 10.08 -5.22 18.05
CA ASP A 16 11.51 -4.97 18.27
C ASP A 16 12.17 -4.26 17.08
N ASP A 17 11.66 -4.45 15.85
CA ASP A 17 12.14 -3.74 14.68
C ASP A 17 11.89 -2.23 14.79
N TYR A 18 10.77 -1.81 15.38
CA TYR A 18 10.52 -0.38 15.66
C TYR A 18 11.54 0.20 16.66
N GLU A 19 11.90 -0.56 17.70
CA GLU A 19 12.93 -0.14 18.65
C GLU A 19 14.29 0.00 17.95
N ILE A 20 14.65 -0.93 17.09
CA ILE A 20 15.90 -0.88 16.30
C ILE A 20 15.90 0.35 15.38
N LEU A 21 14.81 0.58 14.62
CA LEU A 21 14.68 1.74 13.74
C LEU A 21 14.83 3.06 14.52
N ALA A 22 14.16 3.18 15.67
CA ALA A 22 14.25 4.37 16.51
C ALA A 22 15.68 4.61 17.02
N ARG A 23 16.36 3.56 17.50
CA ARG A 23 17.77 3.64 17.92
C ARG A 23 18.72 4.04 16.79
N MET A 24 18.39 3.64 15.54
CA MET A 24 19.14 4.04 14.34
C MET A 24 18.83 5.46 13.86
N GLY A 25 17.84 6.13 14.48
CA GLY A 25 17.48 7.52 14.19
C GLY A 25 16.33 7.68 13.18
N CYS A 26 15.52 6.64 12.93
CA CYS A 26 14.29 6.76 12.17
C CYS A 26 13.31 7.65 12.94
N VAL A 27 12.80 8.69 12.29
CA VAL A 27 11.81 9.61 12.87
C VAL A 27 10.45 9.51 12.21
N ALA A 28 10.40 8.99 10.97
CA ALA A 28 9.17 8.73 10.25
C ALA A 28 9.38 7.59 9.26
N LEU A 29 8.29 6.91 8.93
CA LEU A 29 8.28 5.88 7.89
C LEU A 29 6.97 5.91 7.11
N SER A 30 7.03 5.38 5.89
CA SER A 30 5.90 5.23 5.00
C SER A 30 5.70 3.76 4.68
N GLU A 31 4.52 3.24 5.01
CA GLU A 31 4.15 1.84 4.82
C GLU A 31 3.01 1.72 3.81
N PRO A 32 3.29 1.32 2.56
CA PRO A 32 2.24 1.06 1.59
C PRO A 32 1.56 -0.30 1.86
N ALA A 33 0.28 -0.37 1.49
CA ALA A 33 -0.45 -1.63 1.48
C ALA A 33 0.20 -2.62 0.53
N PHE A 34 0.44 -3.85 0.99
CA PHE A 34 1.15 -4.87 0.23
C PHE A 34 0.57 -6.27 0.44
N TRP A 35 1.01 -7.20 -0.39
CA TRP A 35 0.70 -8.61 -0.27
C TRP A 35 1.62 -9.29 0.76
N ALA A 36 1.06 -9.76 1.87
CA ALA A 36 1.81 -10.30 3.00
C ALA A 36 2.07 -11.81 2.93
N GLY A 37 1.94 -12.43 1.75
CA GLY A 37 2.23 -13.84 1.53
C GLY A 37 1.00 -14.74 1.30
N PHE A 38 -0.21 -14.19 1.40
CA PHE A 38 -1.46 -14.86 1.08
C PHE A 38 -2.48 -13.86 0.53
N ASP A 39 -3.42 -14.34 -0.29
CA ASP A 39 -4.47 -13.50 -0.87
C ASP A 39 -5.61 -13.33 0.14
N ARG A 40 -6.03 -12.08 0.36
CA ARG A 40 -7.21 -11.76 1.15
C ARG A 40 -8.47 -12.13 0.36
N GLY A 41 -9.42 -12.79 1.02
CA GLY A 41 -10.57 -13.38 0.33
C GLY A 41 -11.86 -12.57 0.40
N SER A 42 -11.89 -11.41 1.07
CA SER A 42 -13.10 -10.61 1.26
C SER A 42 -12.79 -9.14 1.49
N VAL A 43 -13.77 -8.28 1.22
CA VAL A 43 -13.68 -6.84 1.49
C VAL A 43 -13.39 -6.57 2.97
N GLU A 44 -14.00 -7.32 3.87
CA GLU A 44 -13.80 -7.15 5.32
C GLU A 44 -12.37 -7.47 5.76
N SER A 45 -11.69 -8.44 5.11
CA SER A 45 -10.27 -8.69 5.39
C SER A 45 -9.36 -7.55 4.95
N PHE A 46 -9.71 -6.83 3.87
CA PHE A 46 -9.03 -5.59 3.47
C PHE A 46 -9.38 -4.42 4.41
N ARG A 47 -10.64 -4.32 4.86
CA ARG A 47 -11.06 -3.30 5.82
C ARG A 47 -10.28 -3.42 7.13
N ASP A 48 -10.14 -4.63 7.66
CA ASP A 48 -9.36 -4.88 8.87
C ASP A 48 -7.86 -4.58 8.64
N TYR A 49 -7.34 -4.90 7.47
CA TYR A 49 -5.98 -4.55 7.10
C TYR A 49 -5.77 -3.04 7.00
N PHE A 50 -6.71 -2.28 6.41
CA PHE A 50 -6.61 -0.83 6.37
C PHE A 50 -6.70 -0.21 7.77
N ARG A 51 -7.55 -0.74 8.66
CA ARG A 51 -7.56 -0.35 10.08
C ARG A 51 -6.23 -0.66 10.76
N GLN A 52 -5.62 -1.81 10.46
CA GLN A 52 -4.29 -2.13 10.98
C GLN A 52 -3.27 -1.05 10.57
N LEU A 53 -3.23 -0.67 9.30
CA LEU A 53 -2.30 0.35 8.79
C LEU A 53 -2.57 1.75 9.37
N THR A 54 -3.84 2.16 9.42
CA THR A 54 -4.23 3.54 9.76
C THR A 54 -4.30 3.83 11.26
N ASP A 55 -4.45 2.80 12.09
CA ASP A 55 -4.59 2.92 13.53
C ASP A 55 -3.53 2.11 14.30
N PHE A 56 -3.52 0.78 14.16
CA PHE A 56 -2.66 -0.08 14.99
C PHE A 56 -1.16 0.19 14.75
N GLU A 57 -0.69 0.20 13.49
CA GLU A 57 0.71 0.43 13.16
C GLU A 57 1.15 1.85 13.54
N LYS A 58 0.28 2.83 13.33
CA LYS A 58 0.51 4.22 13.75
C LYS A 58 0.75 4.31 15.26
N ASN A 59 -0.09 3.65 16.05
CA ASN A 59 0.03 3.64 17.51
C ASN A 59 1.27 2.83 17.96
N ARG A 60 1.59 1.74 17.27
CA ARG A 60 2.79 0.92 17.54
C ARG A 60 4.07 1.72 17.28
N ALA A 61 4.16 2.43 16.15
CA ALA A 61 5.30 3.29 15.81
C ALA A 61 5.47 4.45 16.80
N ALA A 62 4.37 5.07 17.21
CA ALA A 62 4.37 6.22 18.13
C ALA A 62 4.98 5.89 19.51
N GLN A 63 4.90 4.63 19.98
CA GLN A 63 5.55 4.18 21.22
C GLN A 63 7.08 4.34 21.18
N PHE A 64 7.66 4.38 19.98
CA PHE A 64 9.10 4.54 19.76
C PHE A 64 9.46 5.93 19.21
N GLY A 65 8.50 6.88 19.20
CA GLY A 65 8.72 8.23 18.70
C GLY A 65 8.83 8.33 17.17
N ILE A 66 8.35 7.32 16.44
CA ILE A 66 8.34 7.27 14.99
C ILE A 66 6.96 7.67 14.48
N GLN A 67 6.90 8.59 13.51
CA GLN A 67 5.66 8.89 12.79
C GLN A 67 5.44 7.84 11.71
N HIS A 68 4.23 7.26 11.68
CA HIS A 68 3.83 6.28 10.69
C HIS A 68 2.86 6.89 9.69
N PHE A 69 3.18 6.75 8.41
CA PHE A 69 2.34 7.13 7.28
C PHE A 69 2.02 5.88 6.45
N THR A 70 0.88 5.90 5.74
CA THR A 70 0.46 4.74 4.94
C THR A 70 -0.16 5.13 3.61
N TRP A 71 -0.18 4.18 2.69
CA TRP A 71 -0.86 4.22 1.38
C TRP A 71 -1.80 3.03 1.32
N LEU A 72 -2.96 3.18 0.69
CA LEU A 72 -4.00 2.16 0.70
C LEU A 72 -4.31 1.69 -0.72
N CYS A 73 -4.38 0.38 -0.91
CA CYS A 73 -4.77 -0.23 -2.18
C CYS A 73 -5.08 -1.71 -2.02
N ILE A 74 -5.58 -2.33 -3.08
CA ILE A 74 -5.38 -3.75 -3.33
C ILE A 74 -4.11 -3.93 -4.14
N ASN A 75 -3.17 -4.72 -3.62
CA ASN A 75 -1.86 -4.91 -4.26
C ASN A 75 -2.00 -5.69 -5.58
N ALA A 76 -1.11 -5.43 -6.55
CA ALA A 76 -1.11 -6.12 -7.84
C ALA A 76 -1.11 -7.65 -7.73
N LYS A 77 -0.48 -8.22 -6.70
CA LYS A 77 -0.49 -9.67 -6.47
C LYS A 77 -1.86 -10.24 -6.09
N GLU A 78 -2.78 -9.40 -5.59
CA GLU A 78 -4.15 -9.77 -5.23
C GLU A 78 -5.18 -9.34 -6.29
N ALA A 79 -4.75 -8.68 -7.36
CA ALA A 79 -5.62 -8.06 -8.37
C ALA A 79 -6.27 -9.04 -9.37
N GLU A 80 -5.97 -10.33 -9.32
CA GLU A 80 -6.56 -11.31 -10.24
C GLU A 80 -8.06 -11.51 -10.02
N ASN A 81 -8.58 -11.26 -8.83
CA ASN A 81 -10.00 -11.21 -8.56
C ASN A 81 -10.52 -9.77 -8.74
N VAL A 82 -10.84 -9.42 -10.00
CA VAL A 82 -11.28 -8.06 -10.36
C VAL A 82 -12.56 -7.65 -9.63
N GLU A 83 -13.49 -8.56 -9.39
CA GLU A 83 -14.74 -8.26 -8.67
C GLU A 83 -14.47 -7.87 -7.21
N LEU A 84 -13.65 -8.64 -6.52
CA LEU A 84 -13.22 -8.28 -5.16
C LEU A 84 -12.42 -6.97 -5.17
N SER A 85 -11.56 -6.78 -6.17
CA SER A 85 -10.74 -5.56 -6.29
C SER A 85 -11.61 -4.30 -6.38
N ARG A 86 -12.67 -4.33 -7.16
CA ARG A 86 -13.63 -3.22 -7.28
C ARG A 86 -14.30 -2.88 -5.96
N GLN A 87 -14.78 -3.90 -5.25
CA GLN A 87 -15.39 -3.70 -3.93
C GLN A 87 -14.41 -3.10 -2.92
N VAL A 88 -13.13 -3.49 -2.99
CA VAL A 88 -12.07 -2.91 -2.14
C VAL A 88 -11.78 -1.46 -2.57
N ILE A 89 -11.68 -1.18 -3.86
CA ILE A 89 -11.46 0.16 -4.40
C ILE A 89 -12.59 1.11 -3.98
N GLU A 90 -13.86 0.66 -4.04
CA GLU A 90 -15.01 1.42 -3.57
C GLU A 90 -14.96 1.75 -2.07
N MET A 91 -14.27 0.95 -1.27
CA MET A 91 -14.11 1.15 0.18
C MET A 91 -12.97 2.12 0.54
N ILE A 92 -11.94 2.26 -0.30
CA ILE A 92 -10.75 3.08 0.00
C ILE A 92 -11.11 4.52 0.43
N PRO A 93 -12.08 5.23 -0.19
CA PRO A 93 -12.45 6.58 0.20
C PRO A 93 -12.82 6.76 1.67
N GLU A 94 -13.32 5.72 2.35
CA GLU A 94 -13.66 5.78 3.78
C GLU A 94 -12.44 6.07 4.67
N PHE A 95 -11.23 5.88 4.13
CA PHE A 95 -9.96 5.97 4.87
C PHE A 95 -9.06 7.12 4.43
N LEU A 96 -9.31 7.74 3.25
CA LEU A 96 -8.38 8.70 2.65
C LEU A 96 -8.15 9.96 3.51
N ASP A 97 -9.17 10.41 4.24
CA ASP A 97 -9.08 11.59 5.11
C ASP A 97 -8.49 11.29 6.50
N LEU A 98 -8.14 10.05 6.78
CA LEU A 98 -7.56 9.69 8.08
C LEU A 98 -6.13 10.24 8.23
N PRO A 99 -5.77 10.77 9.40
CA PRO A 99 -4.43 11.32 9.63
C PRO A 99 -3.33 10.28 9.44
N GLY A 100 -2.40 10.56 8.53
CA GLY A 100 -1.28 9.68 8.20
C GLY A 100 -1.48 8.87 6.92
N VAL A 101 -2.65 8.90 6.30
CA VAL A 101 -2.85 8.36 4.95
C VAL A 101 -2.28 9.36 3.94
N LEU A 102 -1.39 8.90 3.06
CA LEU A 102 -0.70 9.73 2.07
C LEU A 102 -1.37 9.67 0.70
N GLY A 103 -2.16 8.62 0.43
CA GLY A 103 -2.82 8.42 -0.85
C GLY A 103 -3.02 6.94 -1.17
N ILE A 104 -3.01 6.61 -2.46
CA ILE A 104 -3.33 5.29 -3.00
C ILE A 104 -2.05 4.56 -3.43
N GLY A 105 -1.78 3.40 -2.86
CA GLY A 105 -0.58 2.62 -3.16
C GLY A 105 -0.26 1.48 -2.19
N GLU A 106 0.63 0.56 -2.60
CA GLU A 106 1.36 0.54 -3.89
C GLU A 106 0.53 -0.18 -4.97
N ILE A 107 0.16 0.55 -6.01
CA ILE A 107 -0.59 0.02 -7.16
C ILE A 107 0.34 -0.27 -8.33
N GLY A 108 -0.01 -1.18 -9.22
CA GLY A 108 0.84 -1.47 -10.38
C GLY A 108 0.63 -2.86 -10.95
N LEU A 109 1.70 -3.41 -11.51
CA LEU A 109 1.72 -4.73 -12.14
C LEU A 109 2.71 -5.66 -11.46
N ASN A 110 2.44 -6.96 -11.45
CA ASN A 110 3.33 -7.99 -10.93
C ASN A 110 3.64 -9.05 -12.00
N LYS A 111 2.63 -9.62 -12.65
CA LYS A 111 2.73 -10.61 -13.73
C LYS A 111 2.37 -10.05 -15.11
N ASN A 112 2.09 -8.77 -15.20
CA ASN A 112 1.67 -8.07 -16.42
C ASN A 112 0.35 -8.63 -17.00
N THR A 113 -0.58 -9.09 -16.15
CA THR A 113 -1.85 -9.63 -16.60
C THR A 113 -2.83 -8.51 -16.98
N ARG A 114 -3.86 -8.90 -17.74
CA ARG A 114 -4.97 -8.00 -18.08
C ARG A 114 -5.73 -7.56 -16.81
N ASN A 115 -5.92 -8.47 -15.85
CA ASN A 115 -6.64 -8.17 -14.62
C ASN A 115 -5.89 -7.15 -13.77
N GLU A 116 -4.57 -7.31 -13.62
CA GLU A 116 -3.72 -6.32 -12.96
C GLU A 116 -3.82 -4.94 -13.62
N SER A 117 -3.82 -4.88 -14.97
CA SER A 117 -3.96 -3.61 -15.70
C SER A 117 -5.31 -2.95 -15.48
N ILE A 118 -6.41 -3.73 -15.45
CA ILE A 118 -7.75 -3.21 -15.16
C ILE A 118 -7.77 -2.60 -13.75
N VAL A 119 -7.33 -3.36 -12.76
CA VAL A 119 -7.34 -2.94 -11.36
C VAL A 119 -6.41 -1.74 -11.12
N PHE A 120 -5.25 -1.69 -11.79
CA PHE A 120 -4.35 -0.54 -11.77
C PHE A 120 -5.06 0.73 -12.26
N MET A 121 -5.71 0.67 -13.44
CA MET A 121 -6.42 1.83 -13.99
C MET A 121 -7.59 2.28 -13.11
N GLU A 122 -8.35 1.35 -12.54
CA GLU A 122 -9.44 1.69 -11.61
C GLU A 122 -8.93 2.41 -10.34
N HIS A 123 -7.72 2.09 -9.85
CA HIS A 123 -7.08 2.85 -8.78
C HIS A 123 -6.61 4.25 -9.24
N VAL A 124 -6.10 4.36 -10.47
CA VAL A 124 -5.73 5.67 -11.04
C VAL A 124 -6.96 6.56 -11.18
N ASP A 125 -8.07 6.01 -11.67
CA ASP A 125 -9.35 6.73 -11.75
C ASP A 125 -9.82 7.20 -10.37
N LEU A 126 -9.72 6.34 -9.35
CA LEU A 126 -10.02 6.70 -7.96
C LEU A 126 -9.12 7.84 -7.47
N ALA A 127 -7.82 7.77 -7.75
CA ALA A 127 -6.86 8.80 -7.36
C ALA A 127 -7.19 10.16 -8.00
N ILE A 128 -7.56 10.16 -9.27
CA ILE A 128 -8.00 11.38 -9.99
C ILE A 128 -9.29 11.91 -9.35
N GLN A 129 -10.26 11.05 -9.09
CA GLN A 129 -11.55 11.44 -8.53
C GLN A 129 -11.42 12.13 -7.16
N PHE A 130 -10.50 11.67 -6.33
CA PHE A 130 -10.31 12.15 -4.95
C PHE A 130 -9.07 13.05 -4.79
N ASP A 131 -8.44 13.48 -5.89
CA ASP A 131 -7.21 14.31 -5.90
C ASP A 131 -6.10 13.72 -5.00
N GLN A 132 -5.84 12.41 -5.14
CA GLN A 132 -4.88 11.68 -4.33
C GLN A 132 -3.57 11.44 -5.06
N GLN A 133 -2.48 11.39 -4.30
CA GLN A 133 -1.20 10.91 -4.80
C GLN A 133 -1.24 9.38 -5.00
N ILE A 134 -0.42 8.88 -5.90
CA ILE A 134 -0.25 7.44 -6.13
C ILE A 134 1.20 7.01 -5.87
N LEU A 135 1.35 5.81 -5.30
CA LEU A 135 2.62 5.11 -5.19
C LEU A 135 2.59 3.88 -6.10
N ILE A 136 3.53 3.80 -7.04
CA ILE A 136 3.52 2.79 -8.09
C ILE A 136 4.50 1.65 -7.77
N HIS A 137 3.99 0.41 -7.87
CA HIS A 137 4.74 -0.84 -7.85
C HIS A 137 5.08 -1.29 -9.27
N THR A 138 6.35 -1.55 -9.54
CA THR A 138 6.79 -2.10 -10.84
C THR A 138 6.91 -3.63 -10.77
N PRO A 139 6.75 -4.37 -11.89
CA PRO A 139 6.77 -5.83 -11.90
C PRO A 139 8.02 -6.43 -11.27
N HIS A 140 7.82 -7.46 -10.47
CA HIS A 140 8.91 -8.14 -9.77
C HIS A 140 9.31 -9.47 -10.42
N LEU A 141 8.34 -10.28 -10.84
CA LEU A 141 8.55 -11.65 -11.30
C LEU A 141 8.66 -11.80 -12.81
N GLU A 142 7.91 -11.00 -13.58
CA GLU A 142 7.85 -11.09 -15.03
C GLU A 142 8.76 -10.04 -15.70
N ASP A 143 8.60 -9.79 -17.00
CA ASP A 143 9.40 -8.79 -17.71
C ASP A 143 9.20 -7.39 -17.12
N LYS A 144 10.14 -6.97 -16.28
CA LYS A 144 10.12 -5.68 -15.57
C LYS A 144 10.09 -4.51 -16.54
N TYR A 145 10.81 -4.58 -17.63
CA TYR A 145 10.91 -3.50 -18.63
C TYR A 145 9.59 -3.36 -19.39
N GLN A 146 8.98 -4.48 -19.78
CA GLN A 146 7.69 -4.48 -20.44
C GLN A 146 6.62 -3.94 -19.49
N GLY A 147 6.52 -4.46 -18.28
CA GLY A 147 5.50 -4.03 -17.32
C GLY A 147 5.67 -2.58 -16.90
N THR A 148 6.91 -2.08 -16.73
CA THR A 148 7.14 -0.67 -16.44
C THR A 148 6.68 0.21 -17.61
N ARG A 149 6.94 -0.19 -18.87
CA ARG A 149 6.43 0.52 -20.05
C ARG A 149 4.91 0.50 -20.11
N MET A 150 4.28 -0.66 -19.84
CA MET A 150 2.81 -0.75 -19.78
C MET A 150 2.22 0.25 -18.79
N ILE A 151 2.82 0.37 -17.59
CA ILE A 151 2.38 1.35 -16.57
C ILE A 151 2.52 2.78 -17.09
N LEU A 152 3.62 3.10 -17.79
CA LEU A 152 3.86 4.45 -18.30
C LEU A 152 3.01 4.81 -19.52
N ASP A 153 2.50 3.80 -20.24
CA ASP A 153 1.66 3.95 -21.43
C ASP A 153 0.15 4.00 -21.09
N MET A 154 -0.24 3.65 -19.85
CA MET A 154 -1.60 3.72 -19.32
C MET A 154 -1.89 5.08 -18.68
#